data_3e3f65757f2cc4ff34d010c924e071bb
#
_entry.id   3e3f65757f2cc4ff34d010c924e071bb
#
_cell.length_a   1.000
_cell.length_b   1.000
_cell.length_c   1.000
_cell.angle_alpha   90.00
_cell.angle_beta   90.00
_cell.angle_gamma   90.00
#
_symmetry.space_group_name_H-M   'P 1'
#
loop_
_entity.id
_entity.type
_entity.pdbx_description
1 polymer ?
#
loop_
_entity_poly.entity_id
_entity_poly.type
_entity_poly.pdbx_seq_one_letter_code
_entity_poly.pdbx_strand_id
1 'polypeptide(L)'
;MDYPQHVTIIEVGSRDGLQNEPSFLPSDKKIELINLLSQTGLKEIEVTSFVSAKAIPQLADNEEVFQSINKTPSINYSALVPNERGMLKALEMGVQNIAVFTAASELFNQRNINCSIKESIERFKPVLALAKTNQIRVRGYISCVLGCPYEGYIQPSQVVSVTKMLLDLGVHEISLGDTIGVGTPRQTQLLLDAILPILPITQLAMHFHDTYGQAVANIYASLEYGVNRFDSSVAGLGGCPYARGASGNVATEDVLYLMHGLGIDTGVDIFKIVAAGDMICKALGRKNQSKVANAMLANPCN
;
A
#
# COMPACT_ATOMS: atom_id res chain seq x y z
N MET A 1 -23.20 6.02 -14.74
CA MET A 1 -22.51 5.71 -13.46
C MET A 1 -21.72 6.94 -13.08
N ASP A 2 -21.88 7.43 -11.85
CA ASP A 2 -21.12 8.60 -11.39
C ASP A 2 -19.86 8.11 -10.67
N TYR A 3 -18.74 8.02 -11.38
CA TYR A 3 -17.45 7.75 -10.78
C TYR A 3 -16.96 8.96 -9.97
N PRO A 4 -16.08 8.76 -8.98
CA PRO A 4 -15.39 9.87 -8.33
C PRO A 4 -14.69 10.74 -9.39
N GLN A 5 -14.83 12.05 -9.30
CA GLN A 5 -14.12 12.97 -10.22
C GLN A 5 -12.62 13.02 -9.95
N HIS A 6 -12.22 12.67 -8.73
CA HIS A 6 -10.82 12.64 -8.31
C HIS A 6 -10.52 11.37 -7.52
N VAL A 7 -9.37 10.75 -7.82
CA VAL A 7 -8.83 9.57 -7.13
C VAL A 7 -7.45 9.89 -6.59
N THR A 8 -7.22 9.56 -5.32
CA THR A 8 -5.90 9.65 -4.68
C THR A 8 -5.16 8.33 -4.85
N ILE A 9 -3.98 8.41 -5.45
CA ILE A 9 -3.04 7.30 -5.51
C ILE A 9 -2.10 7.37 -4.32
N ILE A 10 -2.02 6.27 -3.56
CA ILE A 10 -1.06 6.10 -2.47
C ILE A 10 0.06 5.20 -3.00
N GLU A 11 1.24 5.76 -3.17
CA GLU A 11 2.38 5.04 -3.71
C GLU A 11 3.09 4.24 -2.60
N VAL A 12 3.06 2.93 -2.71
CA VAL A 12 3.64 2.02 -1.70
C VAL A 12 4.90 1.29 -2.22
N GLY A 13 5.37 1.60 -3.40
CA GLY A 13 6.48 0.92 -4.05
C GLY A 13 7.78 0.98 -3.25
N SER A 14 8.09 2.13 -2.65
CA SER A 14 9.30 2.30 -1.84
C SER A 14 9.28 1.52 -0.52
N ARG A 15 8.11 1.19 0.02
CA ARG A 15 7.98 0.35 1.22
C ARG A 15 7.54 -1.06 0.87
N ASP A 16 6.28 -1.25 0.49
CA ASP A 16 5.68 -2.57 0.24
C ASP A 16 6.30 -3.23 -0.99
N GLY A 17 6.48 -2.45 -2.03
CA GLY A 17 7.11 -2.90 -3.27
C GLY A 17 8.52 -3.43 -3.06
N LEU A 18 9.40 -2.64 -2.43
CA LEU A 18 10.80 -3.01 -2.22
C LEU A 18 10.99 -4.07 -1.13
N GLN A 19 10.07 -4.17 -0.17
CA GLN A 19 10.22 -5.05 1.00
C GLN A 19 10.56 -6.50 0.65
N ASN A 20 10.01 -7.02 -0.44
CA ASN A 20 10.14 -8.40 -0.87
C ASN A 20 11.05 -8.57 -2.11
N GLU A 21 11.73 -7.51 -2.55
CA GLU A 21 12.68 -7.62 -3.65
C GLU A 21 13.90 -8.47 -3.23
N PRO A 22 14.28 -9.48 -4.04
CA PRO A 22 15.36 -10.39 -3.68
C PRO A 22 16.73 -9.74 -3.77
N SER A 23 16.89 -8.74 -4.64
CA SER A 23 18.13 -7.99 -4.82
C SER A 23 18.21 -6.86 -3.81
N PHE A 24 19.32 -6.78 -3.06
CA PHE A 24 19.56 -5.65 -2.16
C PHE A 24 19.67 -4.35 -2.96
N LEU A 25 18.91 -3.35 -2.54
CA LEU A 25 18.93 -2.03 -3.14
C LEU A 25 19.63 -1.05 -2.16
N PRO A 26 20.70 -0.37 -2.59
CA PRO A 26 21.37 0.64 -1.75
C PRO A 26 20.46 1.82 -1.39
N SER A 27 20.74 2.47 -0.24
CA SER A 27 19.95 3.60 0.29
C SER A 27 19.85 4.77 -0.71
N ASP A 28 20.94 5.08 -1.43
CA ASP A 28 20.96 6.14 -2.45
C ASP A 28 19.93 5.91 -3.56
N LYS A 29 19.73 4.66 -3.99
CA LYS A 29 18.73 4.30 -5.01
C LYS A 29 17.30 4.37 -4.48
N LYS A 30 17.07 4.05 -3.21
CA LYS A 30 15.76 4.24 -2.57
C LYS A 30 15.43 5.72 -2.43
N ILE A 31 16.40 6.53 -2.01
CA ILE A 31 16.27 8.00 -1.91
C ILE A 31 16.00 8.60 -3.30
N GLU A 32 16.75 8.18 -4.33
CA GLU A 32 16.54 8.61 -5.72
C GLU A 32 15.12 8.29 -6.18
N LEU A 33 14.63 7.06 -5.95
CA LEU A 33 13.26 6.66 -6.29
C LEU A 33 12.23 7.58 -5.63
N ILE A 34 12.32 7.77 -4.30
CA ILE A 34 11.33 8.57 -3.57
C ILE A 34 11.36 10.03 -4.02
N ASN A 35 12.55 10.58 -4.30
CA ASN A 35 12.71 11.94 -4.81
C ASN A 35 12.11 12.10 -6.23
N LEU A 36 12.24 11.10 -7.11
CA LEU A 36 11.56 11.10 -8.40
C LEU A 36 10.05 11.02 -8.25
N LEU A 37 9.53 10.10 -7.41
CA LEU A 37 8.12 9.96 -7.10
C LEU A 37 7.52 11.26 -6.53
N SER A 38 8.29 11.98 -5.71
CA SER A 38 7.87 13.28 -5.14
C SER A 38 7.66 14.39 -6.18
N GLN A 39 8.16 14.21 -7.41
CA GLN A 39 8.01 15.16 -8.51
C GLN A 39 6.88 14.80 -9.49
N THR A 40 6.17 13.70 -9.24
CA THR A 40 5.16 13.16 -10.17
C THR A 40 3.76 13.77 -9.99
N GLY A 41 3.51 14.49 -8.89
CA GLY A 41 2.17 14.96 -8.52
C GLY A 41 1.50 14.13 -7.43
N LEU A 42 2.07 12.99 -7.06
CA LEU A 42 1.61 12.16 -5.93
C LEU A 42 1.45 12.98 -4.66
N LYS A 43 0.42 12.68 -3.87
CA LYS A 43 0.13 13.34 -2.59
C LYS A 43 0.44 12.47 -1.39
N GLU A 44 0.59 11.17 -1.58
CA GLU A 44 0.86 10.20 -0.52
C GLU A 44 1.89 9.17 -0.99
N ILE A 45 2.98 9.04 -0.22
CA ILE A 45 4.07 8.09 -0.48
C ILE A 45 4.42 7.37 0.82
N GLU A 46 4.32 6.05 0.83
CA GLU A 46 4.81 5.24 1.94
C GLU A 46 6.29 4.94 1.75
N VAL A 47 7.13 5.64 2.51
CA VAL A 47 8.58 5.73 2.31
C VAL A 47 9.31 4.48 2.75
N THR A 48 9.01 3.98 3.95
CA THR A 48 9.79 2.91 4.60
C THR A 48 9.00 2.23 5.73
N SER A 49 9.68 1.36 6.49
CA SER A 49 9.13 0.67 7.64
C SER A 49 10.08 0.71 8.83
N PHE A 50 9.57 0.97 10.02
CA PHE A 50 10.31 0.85 11.29
C PHE A 50 10.19 -0.54 11.92
N VAL A 51 10.14 -1.57 11.08
CA VAL A 51 10.28 -2.98 11.47
C VAL A 51 11.75 -3.28 11.76
N SER A 52 12.02 -4.31 12.55
CA SER A 52 13.41 -4.68 12.84
C SER A 52 14.16 -5.10 11.56
N ALA A 53 15.41 -4.65 11.42
CA ALA A 53 16.29 -5.03 10.31
C ALA A 53 16.47 -6.55 10.16
N LYS A 54 16.35 -7.32 11.26
CA LYS A 54 16.39 -8.78 11.23
C LYS A 54 15.18 -9.38 10.53
N ALA A 55 13.99 -8.75 10.67
CA ALA A 55 12.76 -9.25 10.04
C ALA A 55 12.68 -8.84 8.56
N ILE A 56 13.10 -7.60 8.24
CA ILE A 56 13.10 -7.07 6.87
C ILE A 56 14.44 -6.40 6.58
N PRO A 57 15.44 -7.18 6.16
CA PRO A 57 16.79 -6.66 5.86
C PRO A 57 16.79 -5.58 4.78
N GLN A 58 15.88 -5.69 3.80
CA GLN A 58 15.77 -4.75 2.69
C GLN A 58 15.43 -3.31 3.14
N LEU A 59 14.79 -3.14 4.29
CA LEU A 59 14.42 -1.84 4.87
C LEU A 59 15.22 -1.51 6.14
N ALA A 60 16.42 -2.10 6.30
CA ALA A 60 17.27 -1.87 7.48
C ALA A 60 17.81 -0.44 7.57
N ASP A 61 17.88 0.26 6.44
CA ASP A 61 18.32 1.64 6.25
C ASP A 61 17.21 2.70 6.39
N ASN A 62 16.11 2.34 7.05
CA ASN A 62 14.90 3.16 7.14
C ASN A 62 15.12 4.58 7.68
N GLU A 63 15.98 4.75 8.67
CA GLU A 63 16.31 6.06 9.28
C GLU A 63 17.05 6.95 8.27
N GLU A 64 18.11 6.41 7.64
CA GLU A 64 18.89 7.10 6.61
C GLU A 64 18.00 7.53 5.44
N VAL A 65 17.20 6.61 4.91
CA VAL A 65 16.29 6.89 3.78
C VAL A 65 15.29 7.98 4.16
N PHE A 66 14.60 7.87 5.31
CA PHE A 66 13.56 8.83 5.70
C PHE A 66 14.14 10.23 5.98
N GLN A 67 15.37 10.32 6.50
CA GLN A 67 16.02 11.60 6.75
C GLN A 67 16.56 12.27 5.47
N SER A 68 17.03 11.47 4.50
CA SER A 68 17.75 11.97 3.32
C SER A 68 16.88 12.30 2.11
N ILE A 69 15.59 11.95 2.12
CA ILE A 69 14.66 12.31 1.04
C ILE A 69 14.36 13.82 1.03
N ASN A 70 14.17 14.37 -0.17
CA ASN A 70 13.74 15.76 -0.37
C ASN A 70 12.23 15.90 -0.12
N LYS A 71 11.83 16.21 1.13
CA LYS A 71 10.42 16.30 1.51
C LYS A 71 9.76 17.53 0.89
N THR A 72 8.69 17.30 0.14
CA THR A 72 7.84 18.35 -0.43
C THR A 72 6.64 18.60 0.50
N PRO A 73 6.36 19.84 0.94
CA PRO A 73 5.32 20.12 1.95
C PRO A 73 3.91 19.68 1.55
N SER A 74 3.62 19.53 0.26
CA SER A 74 2.31 19.11 -0.25
C SER A 74 2.13 17.59 -0.32
N ILE A 75 3.11 16.81 0.14
CA ILE A 75 3.12 15.34 0.09
C ILE A 75 3.12 14.78 1.52
N ASN A 76 2.24 13.84 1.77
CA ASN A 76 2.21 13.04 3.00
C ASN A 76 3.19 11.88 2.88
N TYR A 77 4.31 11.96 3.57
CA TYR A 77 5.26 10.86 3.70
C TYR A 77 4.90 10.02 4.92
N SER A 78 4.61 8.75 4.68
CA SER A 78 4.23 7.82 5.76
C SER A 78 5.27 6.71 5.94
N ALA A 79 5.20 6.02 7.07
CA ALA A 79 6.02 4.86 7.35
C ALA A 79 5.21 3.78 8.09
N LEU A 80 5.52 2.51 7.82
CA LEU A 80 4.92 1.39 8.53
C LEU A 80 5.55 1.23 9.90
N VAL A 81 4.71 1.14 10.95
CA VAL A 81 5.15 1.06 12.36
C VAL A 81 4.47 -0.14 13.02
N PRO A 82 5.21 -1.21 13.36
CA PRO A 82 4.62 -2.46 13.86
C PRO A 82 4.33 -2.47 15.36
N ASN A 83 4.97 -1.59 16.14
CA ASN A 83 4.93 -1.60 17.60
C ASN A 83 5.48 -0.29 18.20
N GLU A 84 5.42 -0.19 19.55
CA GLU A 84 5.87 0.99 20.29
C GLU A 84 7.33 1.37 19.99
N ARG A 85 8.26 0.40 19.91
CA ARG A 85 9.67 0.65 19.61
C ARG A 85 9.85 1.30 18.23
N GLY A 86 9.10 0.81 17.23
CA GLY A 86 9.08 1.41 15.90
C GLY A 86 8.47 2.81 15.93
N MET A 87 7.45 3.04 16.77
CA MET A 87 6.82 4.34 16.93
C MET A 87 7.78 5.38 17.54
N LEU A 88 8.54 5.02 18.55
CA LEU A 88 9.54 5.93 19.15
C LEU A 88 10.58 6.35 18.12
N LYS A 89 11.09 5.41 17.31
CA LYS A 89 11.99 5.73 16.19
C LYS A 89 11.35 6.64 15.14
N ALA A 90 10.11 6.36 14.77
CA ALA A 90 9.37 7.20 13.81
C ALA A 90 9.21 8.64 14.34
N LEU A 91 8.96 8.82 15.63
CA LEU A 91 8.91 10.13 16.29
C LEU A 91 10.25 10.84 16.22
N GLU A 92 11.37 10.16 16.54
CA GLU A 92 12.72 10.72 16.45
C GLU A 92 13.06 11.20 15.03
N MET A 93 12.54 10.50 14.00
CA MET A 93 12.71 10.86 12.58
C MET A 93 11.72 11.94 12.10
N GLY A 94 10.79 12.39 12.95
CA GLY A 94 9.80 13.41 12.61
C GLY A 94 8.71 12.93 11.66
N VAL A 95 8.37 11.62 11.66
CA VAL A 95 7.29 11.05 10.85
C VAL A 95 5.95 11.59 11.34
N GLN A 96 5.13 12.11 10.41
CA GLN A 96 3.82 12.70 10.72
C GLN A 96 2.63 11.80 10.33
N ASN A 97 2.88 10.77 9.52
CA ASN A 97 1.87 9.81 9.10
C ASN A 97 2.43 8.40 9.25
N ILE A 98 1.71 7.52 9.93
CA ILE A 98 2.14 6.13 10.11
C ILE A 98 1.08 5.15 9.66
N ALA A 99 1.51 3.92 9.41
CA ALA A 99 0.62 2.80 9.19
C ALA A 99 0.89 1.67 10.20
N VAL A 100 -0.17 1.03 10.66
CA VAL A 100 -0.14 -0.26 11.37
C VAL A 100 -0.77 -1.33 10.50
N PHE A 101 -0.52 -2.63 10.76
CA PHE A 101 -1.06 -3.69 9.91
C PHE A 101 -1.43 -4.93 10.71
N THR A 102 -2.56 -5.52 10.34
CA THR A 102 -3.06 -6.81 10.82
C THR A 102 -3.67 -7.58 9.64
N ALA A 103 -4.37 -8.66 9.87
CA ALA A 103 -5.02 -9.44 8.82
C ALA A 103 -6.45 -9.82 9.20
N ALA A 104 -7.25 -10.21 8.20
CA ALA A 104 -8.58 -10.80 8.41
C ALA A 104 -8.52 -12.33 8.66
N SER A 105 -7.32 -12.94 8.59
CA SER A 105 -7.04 -14.35 8.79
C SER A 105 -6.15 -14.54 10.02
N GLU A 106 -6.57 -15.37 10.97
CA GLU A 106 -5.79 -15.70 12.16
C GLU A 106 -4.50 -16.44 11.81
N LEU A 107 -4.57 -17.43 10.91
CA LEU A 107 -3.38 -18.20 10.51
C LEU A 107 -2.38 -17.33 9.76
N PHE A 108 -2.84 -16.40 8.92
CA PHE A 108 -1.93 -15.46 8.25
C PHE A 108 -1.26 -14.55 9.26
N ASN A 109 -2.03 -13.99 10.20
CA ASN A 109 -1.50 -13.09 11.23
C ASN A 109 -0.46 -13.81 12.09
N GLN A 110 -0.76 -15.04 12.52
CA GLN A 110 0.17 -15.88 13.29
C GLN A 110 1.47 -16.15 12.54
N ARG A 111 1.41 -16.46 11.23
CA ARG A 111 2.60 -16.76 10.42
C ARG A 111 3.39 -15.53 10.02
N ASN A 112 2.71 -14.40 9.79
CA ASN A 112 3.34 -13.17 9.32
C ASN A 112 3.96 -12.35 10.44
N ILE A 113 3.25 -12.19 11.57
CA ILE A 113 3.69 -11.32 12.68
C ILE A 113 3.75 -12.03 14.04
N ASN A 114 3.62 -13.36 14.04
CA ASN A 114 3.73 -14.23 15.20
C ASN A 114 2.82 -13.79 16.37
N CYS A 115 1.56 -13.50 16.07
CA CYS A 115 0.52 -13.23 17.06
C CYS A 115 -0.88 -13.40 16.44
N SER A 116 -1.89 -13.55 17.30
CA SER A 116 -3.31 -13.50 16.92
C SER A 116 -3.71 -12.09 16.46
N ILE A 117 -4.86 -11.99 15.81
CA ILE A 117 -5.43 -10.68 15.43
C ILE A 117 -5.62 -9.83 16.69
N LYS A 118 -6.22 -10.41 17.74
CA LYS A 118 -6.44 -9.70 19.02
C LYS A 118 -5.13 -9.19 19.65
N GLU A 119 -4.09 -10.00 19.65
CA GLU A 119 -2.77 -9.59 20.18
C GLU A 119 -2.15 -8.48 19.34
N SER A 120 -2.32 -8.48 18.01
CA SER A 120 -1.86 -7.38 17.14
C SER A 120 -2.55 -6.07 17.50
N ILE A 121 -3.86 -6.10 17.75
CA ILE A 121 -4.63 -4.94 18.21
C ILE A 121 -4.11 -4.41 19.56
N GLU A 122 -3.81 -5.30 20.51
CA GLU A 122 -3.22 -4.89 21.80
C GLU A 122 -1.83 -4.25 21.63
N ARG A 123 -0.98 -4.77 20.71
CA ARG A 123 0.33 -4.18 20.39
C ARG A 123 0.22 -2.77 19.80
N PHE A 124 -0.89 -2.43 19.17
CA PHE A 124 -1.10 -1.09 18.59
C PHE A 124 -1.55 -0.05 19.63
N LYS A 125 -2.10 -0.44 20.77
CA LYS A 125 -2.56 0.53 21.79
C LYS A 125 -1.50 1.57 22.18
N PRO A 126 -0.25 1.20 22.54
CA PRO A 126 0.79 2.19 22.84
C PRO A 126 1.17 3.03 21.60
N VAL A 127 1.15 2.45 20.38
CA VAL A 127 1.42 3.18 19.14
C VAL A 127 0.36 4.28 18.91
N LEU A 128 -0.93 3.93 19.06
CA LEU A 128 -2.05 4.89 18.87
C LEU A 128 -2.05 5.95 19.98
N ALA A 129 -1.70 5.59 21.23
CA ALA A 129 -1.58 6.57 22.31
C ALA A 129 -0.48 7.60 22.04
N LEU A 130 0.70 7.17 21.58
CA LEU A 130 1.79 8.05 21.18
C LEU A 130 1.41 8.89 19.94
N ALA A 131 0.76 8.29 18.94
CA ALA A 131 0.29 8.98 17.75
C ALA A 131 -0.70 10.10 18.09
N LYS A 132 -1.67 9.82 18.98
CA LYS A 132 -2.64 10.81 19.47
C LYS A 132 -1.96 11.98 20.17
N THR A 133 -1.02 11.70 21.07
CA THR A 133 -0.28 12.73 21.83
C THR A 133 0.53 13.65 20.90
N ASN A 134 1.06 13.10 19.80
CA ASN A 134 1.89 13.83 18.84
C ASN A 134 1.12 14.28 17.59
N GLN A 135 -0.21 14.15 17.57
CA GLN A 135 -1.08 14.52 16.43
C GLN A 135 -0.71 13.85 15.11
N ILE A 136 -0.24 12.60 15.19
CA ILE A 136 0.15 11.78 14.04
C ILE A 136 -1.07 11.05 13.49
N ARG A 137 -1.25 11.10 12.17
CA ARG A 137 -2.30 10.35 11.48
C ARG A 137 -1.92 8.88 11.39
N VAL A 138 -2.86 7.99 11.70
CA VAL A 138 -2.66 6.54 11.67
C VAL A 138 -3.56 5.89 10.64
N ARG A 139 -2.97 5.12 9.73
CA ARG A 139 -3.63 4.23 8.78
C ARG A 139 -3.55 2.79 9.26
N GLY A 140 -4.59 1.99 9.04
CA GLY A 140 -4.61 0.55 9.36
C GLY A 140 -4.73 -0.30 8.11
N TYR A 141 -3.75 -1.15 7.83
CA TYR A 141 -3.85 -2.19 6.81
C TYR A 141 -4.54 -3.43 7.37
N ILE A 142 -5.48 -4.00 6.61
CA ILE A 142 -6.05 -5.32 6.86
C ILE A 142 -5.70 -6.22 5.69
N SER A 143 -4.79 -7.16 5.91
CA SER A 143 -4.36 -8.13 4.90
C SER A 143 -5.37 -9.26 4.71
N CYS A 144 -5.32 -9.94 3.57
CA CYS A 144 -6.10 -11.13 3.25
C CYS A 144 -7.63 -10.91 3.27
N VAL A 145 -8.12 -9.76 2.81
CA VAL A 145 -9.56 -9.44 2.88
C VAL A 145 -10.44 -10.22 1.91
N LEU A 146 -9.87 -10.76 0.82
CA LEU A 146 -10.59 -11.54 -0.20
C LEU A 146 -10.18 -13.01 -0.23
N GLY A 147 -9.01 -13.32 0.32
CA GLY A 147 -8.50 -14.68 0.41
C GLY A 147 -7.19 -14.77 1.17
N CYS A 148 -6.96 -15.92 1.78
CA CYS A 148 -5.79 -16.25 2.57
C CYS A 148 -5.10 -17.50 2.01
N PRO A 149 -3.75 -17.52 1.92
CA PRO A 149 -3.03 -18.68 1.39
C PRO A 149 -3.14 -19.93 2.29
N TYR A 150 -3.65 -19.78 3.51
CA TYR A 150 -3.75 -20.85 4.51
C TYR A 150 -5.19 -21.23 4.85
N GLU A 151 -6.12 -20.25 4.86
CA GLU A 151 -7.52 -20.43 5.24
C GLU A 151 -8.48 -20.41 4.04
N GLY A 152 -7.96 -20.09 2.85
CA GLY A 152 -8.79 -19.97 1.64
C GLY A 152 -9.64 -18.70 1.65
N TYR A 153 -10.90 -18.82 1.32
CA TYR A 153 -11.84 -17.69 1.24
C TYR A 153 -12.08 -17.05 2.62
N ILE A 154 -11.99 -15.72 2.66
CA ILE A 154 -12.26 -14.93 3.87
C ILE A 154 -13.65 -14.28 3.74
N GLN A 155 -14.49 -14.51 4.74
CA GLN A 155 -15.83 -13.96 4.77
C GLN A 155 -15.79 -12.44 5.04
N PRO A 156 -16.60 -11.62 4.37
CA PRO A 156 -16.68 -10.17 4.64
C PRO A 156 -16.93 -9.83 6.12
N SER A 157 -17.67 -10.66 6.85
CA SER A 157 -17.91 -10.49 8.29
C SER A 157 -16.65 -10.53 9.16
N GLN A 158 -15.63 -11.31 8.76
CA GLN A 158 -14.34 -11.35 9.43
C GLN A 158 -13.60 -10.02 9.24
N VAL A 159 -13.62 -9.47 8.01
CA VAL A 159 -13.05 -8.16 7.70
C VAL A 159 -13.75 -7.05 8.48
N VAL A 160 -15.10 -7.08 8.53
CA VAL A 160 -15.92 -6.14 9.34
C VAL A 160 -15.50 -6.16 10.80
N SER A 161 -15.27 -7.33 11.37
CA SER A 161 -14.87 -7.46 12.79
C SER A 161 -13.52 -6.81 13.04
N VAL A 162 -12.52 -7.07 12.20
CA VAL A 162 -11.18 -6.47 12.33
C VAL A 162 -11.21 -4.96 12.08
N THR A 163 -12.00 -4.52 11.09
CA THR A 163 -12.19 -3.09 10.81
C THR A 163 -12.71 -2.35 12.04
N LYS A 164 -13.74 -2.89 12.71
CA LYS A 164 -14.27 -2.30 13.94
C LYS A 164 -13.22 -2.20 15.04
N MET A 165 -12.42 -3.26 15.24
CA MET A 165 -11.34 -3.24 16.25
C MET A 165 -10.32 -2.12 16.00
N LEU A 166 -9.96 -1.86 14.74
CA LEU A 166 -9.03 -0.78 14.39
C LEU A 166 -9.68 0.61 14.54
N LEU A 167 -10.95 0.75 14.16
CA LEU A 167 -11.69 2.01 14.35
C LEU A 167 -11.85 2.36 15.84
N ASP A 168 -12.15 1.36 16.69
CA ASP A 168 -12.27 1.53 18.14
C ASP A 168 -10.95 1.97 18.79
N LEU A 169 -9.80 1.64 18.19
CA LEU A 169 -8.49 2.14 18.60
C LEU A 169 -8.22 3.59 18.16
N GLY A 170 -9.02 4.14 17.25
CA GLY A 170 -8.82 5.49 16.71
C GLY A 170 -7.96 5.55 15.46
N VAL A 171 -7.90 4.48 14.66
CA VAL A 171 -7.30 4.50 13.33
C VAL A 171 -8.14 5.40 12.41
N HIS A 172 -7.48 6.27 11.63
CA HIS A 172 -8.15 7.31 10.83
C HIS A 172 -8.59 6.82 9.44
N GLU A 173 -7.92 5.80 8.91
CA GLU A 173 -8.15 5.27 7.58
C GLU A 173 -7.86 3.77 7.57
N ILE A 174 -8.67 3.00 6.87
CA ILE A 174 -8.50 1.56 6.69
C ILE A 174 -8.15 1.26 5.24
N SER A 175 -7.07 0.52 5.00
CA SER A 175 -6.74 -0.04 3.70
C SER A 175 -7.01 -1.54 3.69
N LEU A 176 -7.88 -1.96 2.77
CA LEU A 176 -8.29 -3.36 2.60
C LEU A 176 -7.43 -4.04 1.54
N GLY A 177 -6.62 -5.03 1.95
CA GLY A 177 -5.61 -5.66 1.11
C GLY A 177 -6.01 -7.06 0.61
N ASP A 178 -6.09 -7.20 -0.72
CA ASP A 178 -6.08 -8.50 -1.42
C ASP A 178 -4.64 -9.01 -1.55
N THR A 179 -4.10 -9.47 -0.44
CA THR A 179 -2.66 -9.75 -0.24
C THR A 179 -2.07 -10.79 -1.20
N ILE A 180 -2.88 -11.73 -1.67
CA ILE A 180 -2.44 -12.78 -2.61
C ILE A 180 -3.02 -12.60 -4.01
N GLY A 181 -3.79 -11.54 -4.23
CA GLY A 181 -4.34 -11.16 -5.53
C GLY A 181 -5.34 -12.14 -6.12
N VAL A 182 -6.11 -12.85 -5.26
CA VAL A 182 -7.11 -13.84 -5.68
C VAL A 182 -8.51 -13.28 -5.83
N GLY A 183 -8.71 -12.04 -5.41
CA GLY A 183 -10.01 -11.38 -5.44
C GLY A 183 -10.52 -11.13 -6.86
N THR A 184 -11.83 -11.22 -6.99
CA THR A 184 -12.56 -10.92 -8.22
C THR A 184 -13.47 -9.72 -8.01
N PRO A 185 -13.94 -9.02 -9.07
CA PRO A 185 -14.86 -7.89 -8.94
C PRO A 185 -16.10 -8.22 -8.09
N ARG A 186 -16.67 -9.41 -8.26
CA ARG A 186 -17.84 -9.81 -7.46
C ARG A 186 -17.53 -9.94 -5.97
N GLN A 187 -16.37 -10.49 -5.62
CA GLN A 187 -15.93 -10.58 -4.22
C GLN A 187 -15.64 -9.22 -3.62
N THR A 188 -15.04 -8.33 -4.40
CA THR A 188 -14.80 -6.92 -4.03
C THR A 188 -16.11 -6.20 -3.73
N GLN A 189 -17.13 -6.35 -4.59
CA GLN A 189 -18.46 -5.79 -4.36
C GLN A 189 -19.08 -6.30 -3.06
N LEU A 190 -19.07 -7.63 -2.82
CA LEU A 190 -19.59 -8.23 -1.59
C LEU A 190 -18.86 -7.73 -0.33
N LEU A 191 -17.56 -7.49 -0.42
CA LEU A 191 -16.78 -6.90 0.66
C LEU A 191 -17.22 -5.46 0.92
N LEU A 192 -17.36 -4.65 -0.13
CA LEU A 192 -17.78 -3.25 -0.03
C LEU A 192 -19.21 -3.11 0.50
N ASP A 193 -20.14 -4.00 0.09
CA ASP A 193 -21.51 -4.08 0.63
C ASP A 193 -21.50 -4.25 2.17
N ALA A 194 -20.54 -5.02 2.70
CA ALA A 194 -20.41 -5.27 4.14
C ALA A 194 -19.67 -4.17 4.91
N ILE A 195 -18.72 -3.49 4.27
CA ILE A 195 -17.82 -2.51 4.92
C ILE A 195 -18.43 -1.10 4.94
N LEU A 196 -19.05 -0.65 3.85
CA LEU A 196 -19.54 0.73 3.75
C LEU A 196 -20.59 1.12 4.80
N PRO A 197 -21.42 0.20 5.36
CA PRO A 197 -22.28 0.52 6.48
C PRO A 197 -21.57 0.92 7.78
N ILE A 198 -20.29 0.56 7.94
CA ILE A 198 -19.51 0.76 9.18
C ILE A 198 -18.30 1.68 9.02
N LEU A 199 -17.88 1.93 7.77
CA LEU A 199 -16.71 2.74 7.46
C LEU A 199 -17.06 3.77 6.39
N PRO A 200 -16.98 5.09 6.69
CA PRO A 200 -17.17 6.13 5.69
C PRO A 200 -16.19 5.96 4.53
N ILE A 201 -16.66 6.18 3.31
CA ILE A 201 -15.84 6.01 2.11
C ILE A 201 -14.59 6.88 2.09
N THR A 202 -14.63 8.04 2.74
CA THR A 202 -13.49 8.95 2.90
C THR A 202 -12.38 8.41 3.81
N GLN A 203 -12.66 7.33 4.54
CA GLN A 203 -11.72 6.63 5.42
C GLN A 203 -11.33 5.25 4.87
N LEU A 204 -11.80 4.91 3.66
CA LEU A 204 -11.53 3.63 3.01
C LEU A 204 -10.51 3.80 1.88
N ALA A 205 -9.50 2.95 1.88
CA ALA A 205 -8.61 2.71 0.74
C ALA A 205 -8.63 1.23 0.36
N MET A 206 -8.36 0.94 -0.91
CA MET A 206 -8.24 -0.42 -1.41
C MET A 206 -6.82 -0.68 -1.88
N HIS A 207 -6.32 -1.88 -1.58
CA HIS A 207 -4.99 -2.36 -1.94
C HIS A 207 -5.11 -3.71 -2.64
N PHE A 208 -4.75 -3.76 -3.91
CA PHE A 208 -4.89 -4.97 -4.71
C PHE A 208 -3.54 -5.47 -5.24
N HIS A 209 -3.29 -6.77 -5.06
CA HIS A 209 -2.24 -7.47 -5.79
C HIS A 209 -2.78 -7.98 -7.13
N ASP A 210 -1.91 -8.04 -8.14
CA ASP A 210 -2.29 -8.38 -9.52
C ASP A 210 -1.89 -9.81 -9.92
N THR A 211 -1.74 -10.71 -8.95
CA THR A 211 -1.28 -12.09 -9.16
C THR A 211 -2.07 -12.83 -10.24
N TYR A 212 -3.39 -12.67 -10.25
CA TYR A 212 -4.26 -13.28 -11.25
C TYR A 212 -4.77 -12.27 -12.29
N GLY A 213 -4.16 -11.09 -12.41
CA GLY A 213 -4.53 -10.08 -13.39
C GLY A 213 -5.90 -9.45 -13.15
N GLN A 214 -6.38 -9.46 -11.88
CA GLN A 214 -7.71 -8.95 -11.56
C GLN A 214 -7.68 -7.58 -10.85
N ALA A 215 -6.51 -7.06 -10.50
CA ALA A 215 -6.42 -5.84 -9.70
C ALA A 215 -7.10 -4.64 -10.36
N VAL A 216 -6.87 -4.40 -11.65
CA VAL A 216 -7.48 -3.28 -12.38
C VAL A 216 -9.02 -3.46 -12.47
N ALA A 217 -9.51 -4.68 -12.64
CA ALA A 217 -10.95 -4.96 -12.63
C ALA A 217 -11.57 -4.76 -11.24
N ASN A 218 -10.85 -5.12 -10.17
CA ASN A 218 -11.28 -4.89 -8.79
C ASN A 218 -11.29 -3.39 -8.45
N ILE A 219 -10.32 -2.62 -8.94
CA ILE A 219 -10.29 -1.16 -8.82
C ILE A 219 -11.51 -0.56 -9.53
N TYR A 220 -11.78 -1.00 -10.77
CA TYR A 220 -12.95 -0.54 -11.51
C TYR A 220 -14.26 -0.82 -10.75
N ALA A 221 -14.43 -2.04 -10.23
CA ALA A 221 -15.59 -2.38 -9.40
C ALA A 221 -15.70 -1.54 -8.13
N SER A 222 -14.56 -1.15 -7.54
CA SER A 222 -14.52 -0.28 -6.36
C SER A 222 -14.93 1.17 -6.68
N LEU A 223 -14.56 1.68 -7.88
CA LEU A 223 -14.98 3.00 -8.36
C LEU A 223 -16.50 3.11 -8.48
N GLU A 224 -17.20 2.02 -8.85
CA GLU A 224 -18.67 1.97 -8.93
C GLU A 224 -19.35 2.17 -7.56
N TYR A 225 -18.64 1.89 -6.47
CA TYR A 225 -19.06 2.15 -5.09
C TYR A 225 -18.62 3.53 -4.58
N GLY A 226 -17.92 4.32 -5.40
CA GLY A 226 -17.41 5.63 -5.04
C GLY A 226 -16.09 5.61 -4.28
N VAL A 227 -15.40 4.46 -4.17
CA VAL A 227 -14.04 4.42 -3.59
C VAL A 227 -13.11 5.28 -4.42
N ASN A 228 -12.34 6.13 -3.75
CA ASN A 228 -11.48 7.11 -4.41
C ASN A 228 -10.05 7.15 -3.87
N ARG A 229 -9.62 6.10 -3.16
CA ARG A 229 -8.26 5.96 -2.62
C ARG A 229 -7.74 4.55 -2.91
N PHE A 230 -6.63 4.47 -3.63
CA PHE A 230 -6.04 3.19 -4.04
C PHE A 230 -4.54 3.17 -3.79
N ASP A 231 -4.06 2.09 -3.20
CA ASP A 231 -2.64 1.78 -3.11
C ASP A 231 -2.18 1.18 -4.43
N SER A 232 -1.01 1.60 -4.89
CA SER A 232 -0.35 1.01 -6.03
C SER A 232 1.17 1.13 -5.90
N SER A 233 1.90 0.43 -6.72
CA SER A 233 3.35 0.38 -6.67
C SER A 233 3.94 0.66 -8.05
N VAL A 234 4.80 1.67 -8.15
CA VAL A 234 5.52 1.99 -9.37
C VAL A 234 6.19 0.75 -9.97
N ALA A 235 6.07 0.56 -11.28
CA ALA A 235 6.59 -0.59 -12.03
C ALA A 235 6.04 -1.96 -11.56
N GLY A 236 4.95 -1.99 -10.78
CA GLY A 236 4.47 -3.20 -10.14
C GLY A 236 5.50 -3.82 -9.20
N LEU A 237 6.29 -2.97 -8.49
CA LEU A 237 7.24 -3.45 -7.50
C LEU A 237 6.53 -4.23 -6.42
N GLY A 238 7.16 -5.32 -5.99
CA GLY A 238 6.67 -6.18 -4.94
C GLY A 238 6.60 -7.63 -5.37
N GLY A 239 6.24 -8.45 -4.43
CA GLY A 239 5.98 -9.86 -4.56
C GLY A 239 5.22 -10.28 -3.33
N CYS A 240 4.64 -11.46 -3.35
CA CYS A 240 4.06 -12.04 -2.15
C CYS A 240 4.86 -13.29 -1.78
N PRO A 241 5.62 -13.29 -0.69
CA PRO A 241 6.40 -14.48 -0.29
C PRO A 241 5.50 -15.67 0.05
N TYR A 242 4.21 -15.42 0.25
CA TYR A 242 3.19 -16.42 0.58
C TYR A 242 2.44 -16.98 -0.62
N ALA A 243 2.63 -16.39 -1.83
CA ALA A 243 2.01 -16.86 -3.07
C ALA A 243 3.09 -17.08 -4.14
N ARG A 244 3.39 -18.35 -4.46
CA ARG A 244 4.35 -18.68 -5.53
C ARG A 244 3.87 -18.13 -6.87
N GLY A 245 4.73 -17.35 -7.55
CA GLY A 245 4.40 -16.71 -8.83
C GLY A 245 3.56 -15.44 -8.70
N ALA A 246 3.38 -14.92 -7.49
CA ALA A 246 2.68 -13.66 -7.29
C ALA A 246 3.44 -12.51 -7.96
N SER A 247 2.72 -11.72 -8.78
CA SER A 247 3.27 -10.53 -9.41
C SER A 247 3.44 -9.37 -8.41
N GLY A 248 2.76 -9.42 -7.26
CA GLY A 248 2.75 -8.36 -6.26
C GLY A 248 1.71 -7.28 -6.53
N ASN A 249 2.04 -6.06 -6.12
CA ASN A 249 1.14 -4.92 -6.22
C ASN A 249 0.70 -4.61 -7.65
N VAL A 250 -0.51 -4.08 -7.82
CA VAL A 250 -0.91 -3.44 -9.06
C VAL A 250 0.05 -2.29 -9.38
N ALA A 251 0.44 -2.17 -10.64
CA ALA A 251 1.34 -1.11 -11.07
C ALA A 251 0.64 0.26 -11.09
N THR A 252 1.32 1.28 -10.57
CA THR A 252 0.81 2.66 -10.55
C THR A 252 0.48 3.15 -11.96
N GLU A 253 1.31 2.83 -12.92
CA GLU A 253 1.13 3.19 -14.34
C GLU A 253 -0.17 2.60 -14.91
N ASP A 254 -0.47 1.34 -14.58
CA ASP A 254 -1.68 0.65 -15.06
C ASP A 254 -2.94 1.25 -14.43
N VAL A 255 -2.87 1.64 -13.15
CA VAL A 255 -3.96 2.35 -12.46
C VAL A 255 -4.19 3.74 -13.06
N LEU A 256 -3.11 4.52 -13.30
CA LEU A 256 -3.20 5.85 -13.89
C LEU A 256 -3.80 5.80 -15.30
N TYR A 257 -3.44 4.80 -16.10
CA TYR A 257 -4.00 4.62 -17.44
C TYR A 257 -5.51 4.35 -17.40
N LEU A 258 -5.97 3.50 -16.45
CA LEU A 258 -7.40 3.30 -16.22
C LEU A 258 -8.09 4.62 -15.85
N MET A 259 -7.55 5.39 -14.89
CA MET A 259 -8.15 6.65 -14.44
C MET A 259 -8.26 7.66 -15.60
N HIS A 260 -7.20 7.84 -16.37
CA HIS A 260 -7.21 8.70 -17.57
C HIS A 260 -8.29 8.27 -18.59
N GLY A 261 -8.40 6.94 -18.85
CA GLY A 261 -9.42 6.41 -19.77
C GLY A 261 -10.86 6.64 -19.30
N LEU A 262 -11.08 6.74 -17.99
CA LEU A 262 -12.39 7.05 -17.38
C LEU A 262 -12.64 8.56 -17.21
N GLY A 263 -11.67 9.42 -17.52
CA GLY A 263 -11.75 10.86 -17.31
C GLY A 263 -11.66 11.26 -15.82
N ILE A 264 -11.07 10.41 -15.00
CA ILE A 264 -10.89 10.65 -13.55
C ILE A 264 -9.54 11.33 -13.34
N ASP A 265 -9.56 12.49 -12.65
CA ASP A 265 -8.33 13.20 -12.29
C ASP A 265 -7.61 12.51 -11.13
N THR A 266 -6.28 12.42 -11.22
CA THR A 266 -5.41 11.94 -10.14
C THR A 266 -4.37 12.99 -9.74
N GLY A 267 -4.17 14.00 -10.57
CA GLY A 267 -3.09 14.99 -10.43
C GLY A 267 -1.68 14.42 -10.64
N VAL A 268 -1.57 13.15 -11.11
CA VAL A 268 -0.28 12.43 -11.24
C VAL A 268 0.15 12.36 -12.70
N ASP A 269 1.41 12.71 -12.95
CA ASP A 269 2.06 12.64 -14.26
C ASP A 269 2.55 11.21 -14.55
N ILE A 270 1.86 10.51 -15.44
CA ILE A 270 2.17 9.13 -15.81
C ILE A 270 3.57 8.98 -16.44
N PHE A 271 4.05 9.98 -17.19
CA PHE A 271 5.36 9.91 -17.83
C PHE A 271 6.48 9.94 -16.80
N LYS A 272 6.32 10.74 -15.74
CA LYS A 272 7.27 10.79 -14.63
C LYS A 272 7.23 9.51 -13.80
N ILE A 273 6.06 8.89 -13.61
CA ILE A 273 5.94 7.58 -12.96
C ILE A 273 6.67 6.51 -13.79
N VAL A 274 6.46 6.46 -15.10
CA VAL A 274 7.16 5.52 -16.01
C VAL A 274 8.67 5.72 -15.93
N ALA A 275 9.16 6.96 -15.90
CA ALA A 275 10.60 7.26 -15.77
C ALA A 275 11.17 6.78 -14.42
N ALA A 276 10.45 6.98 -13.31
CA ALA A 276 10.83 6.48 -11.99
C ALA A 276 10.84 4.94 -11.96
N GLY A 277 9.83 4.30 -12.58
CA GLY A 277 9.74 2.85 -12.73
C GLY A 277 10.88 2.24 -13.57
N ASP A 278 11.26 2.89 -14.65
CA ASP A 278 12.40 2.47 -15.49
C ASP A 278 13.73 2.57 -14.72
N MET A 279 13.94 3.65 -13.98
CA MET A 279 15.13 3.84 -13.15
C MET A 279 15.27 2.73 -12.11
N ILE A 280 14.22 2.46 -11.34
CA ILE A 280 14.29 1.46 -10.27
C ILE A 280 14.40 0.03 -10.81
N CYS A 281 13.74 -0.30 -11.92
CA CYS A 281 13.88 -1.60 -12.57
C CYS A 281 15.31 -1.85 -13.06
N LYS A 282 15.96 -0.83 -13.64
CA LYS A 282 17.38 -0.88 -14.02
C LYS A 282 18.29 -1.10 -12.82
N ALA A 283 18.06 -0.41 -11.71
CA ALA A 283 18.84 -0.56 -10.49
C ALA A 283 18.69 -1.95 -9.86
N LEU A 284 17.52 -2.56 -9.94
CA LEU A 284 17.21 -3.91 -9.45
C LEU A 284 17.60 -5.02 -10.44
N GLY A 285 17.90 -4.69 -11.69
CA GLY A 285 18.16 -5.67 -12.75
C GLY A 285 16.92 -6.50 -13.12
N ARG A 286 15.70 -5.94 -12.97
CA ARG A 286 14.44 -6.63 -13.26
C ARG A 286 13.65 -5.95 -14.39
N LYS A 287 12.72 -6.70 -14.99
CA LYS A 287 11.76 -6.14 -15.94
C LYS A 287 10.65 -5.37 -15.20
N ASN A 288 10.21 -4.27 -15.81
CA ASN A 288 9.01 -3.58 -15.38
C ASN A 288 7.78 -4.48 -15.57
N GLN A 289 6.93 -4.61 -14.56
CA GLN A 289 5.74 -5.46 -14.63
C GLN A 289 4.51 -4.71 -15.14
N SER A 290 4.51 -3.36 -15.15
CA SER A 290 3.46 -2.58 -15.76
C SER A 290 3.37 -2.84 -17.26
N LYS A 291 2.18 -3.19 -17.72
CA LYS A 291 1.91 -3.32 -19.15
C LYS A 291 1.94 -1.97 -19.85
N VAL A 292 1.43 -0.94 -19.18
CA VAL A 292 1.40 0.44 -19.68
C VAL A 292 2.81 1.00 -19.82
N ALA A 293 3.65 0.88 -18.79
CA ALA A 293 5.04 1.35 -18.86
C ALA A 293 5.81 0.67 -20.00
N ASN A 294 5.68 -0.67 -20.14
CA ASN A 294 6.33 -1.40 -21.21
C ASN A 294 5.88 -0.91 -22.62
N ALA A 295 4.57 -0.64 -22.79
CA ALA A 295 4.05 -0.11 -24.05
C ALA A 295 4.57 1.30 -24.33
N MET A 296 4.59 2.19 -23.31
CA MET A 296 5.06 3.57 -23.45
C MET A 296 6.57 3.64 -23.73
N LEU A 297 7.37 2.81 -23.06
CA LEU A 297 8.83 2.76 -23.27
C LEU A 297 9.20 2.17 -24.64
N ALA A 298 8.39 1.27 -25.18
CA ALA A 298 8.60 0.73 -26.53
C ALA A 298 8.24 1.74 -27.63
N ASN A 299 7.37 2.74 -27.34
CA ASN A 299 6.90 3.75 -28.29
C ASN A 299 7.09 5.17 -27.73
N PRO A 300 8.33 5.66 -27.61
CA PRO A 300 8.62 6.93 -26.90
C PRO A 300 8.12 8.20 -27.62
N CYS A 301 7.44 8.09 -28.78
CA CYS A 301 7.02 9.21 -29.60
C CYS A 301 5.50 9.44 -29.68
N ASN A 302 4.71 8.85 -28.79
CA ASN A 302 3.26 9.11 -28.74
C ASN A 302 2.88 9.86 -27.48
#